data_f1e5a0039707d42cdca58328a0f038a8
#
_entry.id   f1e5a0039707d42cdca58328a0f038a8
#
_cell.length_a   1.000
_cell.length_b   1.000
_cell.length_c   1.000
_cell.angle_alpha   90.00
_cell.angle_beta   90.00
_cell.angle_gamma   90.00
#
_symmetry.space_group_name_H-M   'P 1'
#
loop_
_entity.id
_entity.type
_entity.pdbx_description
1 polymer ?
#
loop_
_entity_poly.entity_id
_entity_poly.type
_entity_poly.pdbx_seq_one_letter_code
_entity_poly.pdbx_strand_id
1 'polypeptide(L)'
;QRTRREQIYSLPPLTTRPLLHIKVAIFVLEWIEVNYIINNLGKLIQNEVLKDINQDDLDCYFFNTIDSTNLFAKQTELKKPFLVVLSEQQTAGRGRHGKTWHSPETGNIYLSVKYQAKELEPSLSLVIGLLIAEALDESSGQQVNATLKWPNDILLNNKKICGILIESEVVDSKIECTIGIGINYSIPKKESWWGDLEAFKEVLPREKLISTILQKIILYKKNNYLNWQEAWHQRCMHQNSEIAILTSHQKEVKGIFRGVDNQGKMLLETIDEIQSISAGECSIKDLY
;
A
#
# COMPACT_ATOMS: atom_id res chain seq x y z
N GLN A 1 -52.06 -32.38 0.37
CA GLN A 1 -50.72 -32.15 0.98
C GLN A 1 -49.81 -31.63 -0.15
N ARG A 2 -49.57 -30.30 -0.17
CA ARG A 2 -48.58 -29.72 -1.06
C ARG A 2 -47.18 -30.06 -0.55
N THR A 3 -46.40 -30.69 -1.40
CA THR A 3 -45.07 -31.13 -1.04
C THR A 3 -44.13 -29.90 -0.88
N ARG A 4 -43.16 -29.98 0.03
CA ARG A 4 -42.17 -28.93 0.34
C ARG A 4 -41.41 -28.40 -0.91
N ARG A 5 -41.47 -29.08 -2.04
CA ARG A 5 -40.83 -28.66 -3.28
C ARG A 5 -41.57 -27.53 -4.03
N GLU A 6 -42.90 -27.43 -3.86
CA GLU A 6 -43.68 -26.39 -4.55
C GLU A 6 -43.55 -25.01 -3.91
N GLN A 7 -43.14 -24.95 -2.61
CA GLN A 7 -42.93 -23.65 -1.94
C GLN A 7 -41.59 -22.96 -2.27
N ILE A 8 -40.62 -23.72 -2.78
CA ILE A 8 -39.27 -23.15 -3.05
C ILE A 8 -39.21 -22.43 -4.41
N TYR A 9 -40.11 -22.73 -5.32
CA TYR A 9 -40.12 -22.15 -6.67
C TYR A 9 -41.34 -21.26 -6.99
N SER A 10 -42.17 -20.95 -6.02
CA SER A 10 -43.22 -19.96 -6.21
C SER A 10 -42.62 -18.59 -6.20
N LEU A 11 -42.60 -17.90 -7.34
CA LEU A 11 -42.25 -16.51 -7.45
C LEU A 11 -43.10 -15.69 -6.49
N PRO A 12 -42.54 -14.70 -5.79
CA PRO A 12 -43.33 -13.83 -4.90
C PRO A 12 -44.45 -13.15 -5.68
N PRO A 13 -45.58 -12.84 -5.01
CA PRO A 13 -46.70 -12.17 -5.64
C PRO A 13 -46.26 -10.91 -6.40
N LEU A 14 -46.95 -10.60 -7.49
CA LEU A 14 -46.67 -9.44 -8.33
C LEU A 14 -46.54 -8.11 -7.56
N THR A 15 -47.17 -7.99 -6.41
CA THR A 15 -47.15 -6.83 -5.50
C THR A 15 -45.77 -6.59 -4.86
N THR A 16 -44.88 -7.60 -4.78
CA THR A 16 -43.53 -7.48 -4.20
C THR A 16 -42.46 -7.24 -5.27
N ARG A 17 -42.79 -7.46 -6.53
CA ARG A 17 -41.85 -7.23 -7.66
C ARG A 17 -41.40 -5.78 -7.84
N PRO A 18 -42.29 -4.76 -7.69
CA PRO A 18 -41.86 -3.37 -7.82
C PRO A 18 -40.78 -2.98 -6.83
N LEU A 19 -40.90 -3.43 -5.56
CA LEU A 19 -39.93 -3.10 -4.51
C LEU A 19 -38.55 -3.75 -4.75
N LEU A 20 -38.54 -4.97 -5.27
CA LEU A 20 -37.28 -5.63 -5.63
C LEU A 20 -36.62 -4.96 -6.82
N HIS A 21 -37.41 -4.60 -7.83
CA HIS A 21 -36.90 -3.85 -8.99
C HIS A 21 -36.46 -2.45 -8.64
N ILE A 22 -37.15 -1.76 -7.74
CA ILE A 22 -36.76 -0.44 -7.23
C ILE A 22 -35.44 -0.56 -6.43
N LYS A 23 -35.31 -1.55 -5.54
CA LYS A 23 -34.05 -1.77 -4.81
C LYS A 23 -32.88 -2.11 -5.73
N VAL A 24 -33.10 -2.95 -6.74
CA VAL A 24 -32.09 -3.27 -7.75
C VAL A 24 -31.77 -2.03 -8.61
N ALA A 25 -32.81 -1.27 -9.00
CA ALA A 25 -32.62 -0.03 -9.76
C ALA A 25 -31.91 1.06 -8.95
N ILE A 26 -32.23 1.21 -7.66
CA ILE A 26 -31.54 2.14 -6.76
C ILE A 26 -30.08 1.68 -6.60
N PHE A 27 -29.83 0.41 -6.34
CA PHE A 27 -28.46 -0.15 -6.23
C PHE A 27 -27.67 0.02 -7.54
N VAL A 28 -28.31 -0.19 -8.69
CA VAL A 28 -27.71 0.03 -10.02
C VAL A 28 -27.49 1.53 -10.29
N LEU A 29 -28.43 2.40 -9.88
CA LEU A 29 -28.27 3.85 -10.02
C LEU A 29 -27.18 4.39 -9.08
N GLU A 30 -27.16 3.96 -7.83
CA GLU A 30 -26.08 4.27 -6.90
C GLU A 30 -24.73 3.76 -7.43
N TRP A 31 -24.70 2.54 -7.99
CA TRP A 31 -23.52 1.99 -8.63
C TRP A 31 -23.09 2.77 -9.88
N ILE A 32 -24.06 3.21 -10.69
CA ILE A 32 -23.83 4.06 -11.88
C ILE A 32 -23.40 5.47 -11.46
N GLU A 33 -24.01 6.09 -10.45
CA GLU A 33 -23.59 7.38 -9.92
C GLU A 33 -22.21 7.34 -9.28
N VAL A 34 -21.93 6.33 -8.46
CA VAL A 34 -20.60 6.09 -7.89
C VAL A 34 -19.57 5.90 -8.99
N ASN A 35 -19.85 5.07 -10.00
CA ASN A 35 -18.94 4.89 -11.14
C ASN A 35 -18.84 6.13 -12.04
N TYR A 36 -19.91 6.95 -12.16
CA TYR A 36 -19.89 8.21 -12.91
C TYR A 36 -19.07 9.29 -12.19
N ILE A 37 -19.17 9.39 -10.88
CA ILE A 37 -18.35 10.27 -10.04
C ILE A 37 -16.89 9.79 -10.03
N ILE A 38 -16.65 8.49 -9.90
CA ILE A 38 -15.35 7.85 -10.06
C ILE A 38 -14.76 8.19 -11.43
N ASN A 39 -15.56 8.14 -12.50
CA ASN A 39 -15.08 8.44 -13.87
C ASN A 39 -14.65 9.90 -14.06
N ASN A 40 -15.17 10.88 -13.33
CA ASN A 40 -14.76 12.27 -13.50
C ASN A 40 -13.54 12.64 -12.64
N LEU A 41 -13.50 12.26 -11.37
CA LEU A 41 -12.31 12.40 -10.52
C LEU A 41 -11.19 11.44 -10.97
N GLY A 42 -11.58 10.20 -11.27
CA GLY A 42 -10.67 9.20 -11.84
C GLY A 42 -10.08 9.60 -13.18
N LYS A 43 -10.81 10.31 -14.06
CA LYS A 43 -10.26 10.84 -15.33
C LYS A 43 -9.25 11.97 -15.13
N LEU A 44 -9.43 12.84 -14.13
CA LEU A 44 -8.44 13.86 -13.80
C LEU A 44 -7.16 13.23 -13.25
N ILE A 45 -7.28 12.33 -12.28
CA ILE A 45 -6.15 11.57 -11.73
C ILE A 45 -5.56 10.67 -12.82
N GLN A 46 -6.39 9.99 -13.61
CA GLN A 46 -5.97 9.12 -14.68
C GLN A 46 -5.15 9.86 -15.75
N ASN A 47 -5.57 11.04 -16.16
CA ASN A 47 -4.85 11.84 -17.13
C ASN A 47 -3.48 12.31 -16.62
N GLU A 48 -3.37 12.69 -15.35
CA GLU A 48 -2.10 13.13 -14.77
C GLU A 48 -1.20 11.95 -14.32
N VAL A 49 -1.81 10.92 -13.69
CA VAL A 49 -1.07 9.77 -13.16
C VAL A 49 -0.59 8.82 -14.25
N LEU A 50 -1.38 8.66 -15.32
CA LEU A 50 -1.13 7.66 -16.34
C LEU A 50 -0.60 8.21 -17.66
N LYS A 51 -0.41 9.52 -17.82
CA LYS A 51 0.02 10.11 -19.09
C LYS A 51 1.36 9.57 -19.59
N ASP A 52 2.25 9.20 -18.68
CA ASP A 52 3.59 8.70 -18.97
C ASP A 52 3.72 7.17 -18.76
N ILE A 53 2.59 6.48 -18.55
CA ILE A 53 2.55 5.02 -18.36
C ILE A 53 1.78 4.39 -19.52
N ASN A 54 2.33 3.30 -20.09
CA ASN A 54 1.64 2.55 -21.12
C ASN A 54 0.34 1.94 -20.56
N GLN A 55 -0.81 2.40 -21.04
CA GLN A 55 -2.12 1.96 -20.57
C GLN A 55 -2.43 0.48 -20.91
N ASP A 56 -1.71 -0.12 -21.85
CA ASP A 56 -1.85 -1.55 -22.14
C ASP A 56 -1.23 -2.42 -21.04
N ASP A 57 -0.33 -1.87 -20.24
CA ASP A 57 0.34 -2.58 -19.16
C ASP A 57 -0.48 -2.67 -17.87
N LEU A 58 -1.54 -1.86 -17.69
CA LEU A 58 -2.25 -1.80 -16.41
C LEU A 58 -3.75 -1.56 -16.51
N ASP A 59 -4.48 -2.16 -15.56
CA ASP A 59 -5.86 -1.80 -15.24
C ASP A 59 -5.88 -0.89 -14.00
N CYS A 60 -6.70 0.18 -14.03
CA CYS A 60 -6.79 1.13 -12.94
C CYS A 60 -8.21 1.25 -12.40
N TYR A 61 -8.33 1.22 -11.08
CA TYR A 61 -9.56 1.43 -10.33
C TYR A 61 -9.39 2.59 -9.34
N PHE A 62 -10.32 3.51 -9.34
CA PHE A 62 -10.35 4.69 -8.47
C PHE A 62 -11.65 4.71 -7.68
N PHE A 63 -11.56 4.86 -6.37
CA PHE A 63 -12.70 4.88 -5.47
C PHE A 63 -12.68 6.14 -4.60
N ASN A 64 -13.85 6.74 -4.37
CA ASN A 64 -13.97 7.72 -3.31
C ASN A 64 -13.82 7.03 -1.95
N THR A 65 -14.57 5.95 -1.75
CA THR A 65 -14.52 5.16 -0.51
C THR A 65 -14.55 3.68 -0.86
N ILE A 66 -13.69 2.91 -0.19
CA ILE A 66 -13.65 1.46 -0.27
C ILE A 66 -13.33 0.89 1.11
N ASP A 67 -13.52 -0.40 1.34
CA ASP A 67 -13.06 -1.06 2.55
C ASP A 67 -11.52 -1.10 2.62
N SER A 68 -10.87 -1.64 1.60
CA SER A 68 -9.41 -1.69 1.50
C SER A 68 -8.98 -1.84 0.04
N THR A 69 -8.08 -0.95 -0.41
CA THR A 69 -7.46 -1.04 -1.75
C THR A 69 -6.70 -2.36 -1.93
N ASN A 70 -6.00 -2.84 -0.90
CA ASN A 70 -5.30 -4.13 -0.92
C ASN A 70 -6.28 -5.31 -1.06
N LEU A 71 -7.36 -5.31 -0.31
CA LEU A 71 -8.34 -6.39 -0.36
C LEU A 71 -9.00 -6.44 -1.74
N PHE A 72 -9.41 -5.31 -2.27
CA PHE A 72 -9.97 -5.22 -3.62
C PHE A 72 -8.98 -5.71 -4.69
N ALA A 73 -7.73 -5.26 -4.63
CA ALA A 73 -6.70 -5.69 -5.58
C ALA A 73 -6.49 -7.22 -5.52
N LYS A 74 -6.45 -7.80 -4.32
CA LYS A 74 -6.31 -9.27 -4.15
C LYS A 74 -7.48 -10.03 -4.78
N GLN A 75 -8.71 -9.57 -4.59
CA GLN A 75 -9.92 -10.23 -5.07
C GLN A 75 -10.18 -10.00 -6.57
N THR A 76 -9.52 -9.03 -7.18
CA THR A 76 -9.70 -8.70 -8.59
C THR A 76 -8.76 -9.53 -9.45
N GLU A 77 -9.30 -10.14 -10.52
CA GLU A 77 -8.52 -10.89 -11.51
C GLU A 77 -7.49 -9.97 -12.20
N LEU A 78 -6.28 -10.48 -12.36
CA LEU A 78 -5.20 -9.78 -13.05
C LEU A 78 -5.29 -10.03 -14.57
N LYS A 79 -5.85 -9.08 -15.31
CA LYS A 79 -6.03 -9.19 -16.78
C LYS A 79 -4.88 -8.57 -17.57
N LYS A 80 -4.18 -7.61 -16.99
CA LYS A 80 -3.00 -6.95 -17.53
C LYS A 80 -1.79 -7.19 -16.64
N PRO A 81 -0.57 -6.87 -17.06
CA PRO A 81 0.64 -7.01 -16.25
C PRO A 81 0.53 -6.41 -14.84
N PHE A 82 -0.20 -5.30 -14.71
CA PHE A 82 -0.43 -4.64 -13.43
C PHE A 82 -1.90 -4.29 -13.23
N LEU A 83 -2.34 -4.36 -11.98
CA LEU A 83 -3.61 -3.82 -11.50
C LEU A 83 -3.30 -2.74 -10.46
N VAL A 84 -3.84 -1.55 -10.64
CA VAL A 84 -3.67 -0.40 -9.76
C VAL A 84 -5.01 -0.03 -9.13
N VAL A 85 -5.03 0.15 -7.82
CA VAL A 85 -6.21 0.55 -7.06
C VAL A 85 -5.87 1.77 -6.21
N LEU A 86 -6.62 2.84 -6.36
CA LEU A 86 -6.51 4.07 -5.60
C LEU A 86 -7.84 4.39 -4.90
N SER A 87 -7.76 4.99 -3.72
CA SER A 87 -8.95 5.48 -3.00
C SER A 87 -8.66 6.76 -2.25
N GLU A 88 -9.70 7.62 -2.08
CA GLU A 88 -9.64 8.80 -1.22
C GLU A 88 -9.83 8.43 0.25
N GLN A 89 -10.57 7.35 0.54
CA GLN A 89 -10.86 6.86 1.89
C GLN A 89 -10.88 5.34 1.94
N GLN A 90 -10.41 4.77 3.07
CA GLN A 90 -10.65 3.36 3.38
C GLN A 90 -11.38 3.22 4.71
N THR A 91 -12.45 2.40 4.74
CA THR A 91 -13.22 2.12 5.97
C THR A 91 -12.60 1.01 6.82
N ALA A 92 -11.78 0.15 6.20
CA ALA A 92 -11.08 -0.96 6.84
C ALA A 92 -9.62 -1.07 6.35
N GLY A 93 -8.90 0.06 6.33
CA GLY A 93 -7.49 0.11 5.93
C GLY A 93 -6.63 -0.86 6.75
N ARG A 94 -5.71 -1.57 6.08
CA ARG A 94 -4.95 -2.68 6.66
C ARG A 94 -3.47 -2.35 6.80
N GLY A 95 -2.92 -2.74 7.94
CA GLY A 95 -1.49 -2.75 8.22
C GLY A 95 -0.99 -4.17 8.49
N ARG A 96 0.30 -4.31 8.81
CA ARG A 96 0.92 -5.58 9.17
C ARG A 96 0.33 -6.13 10.48
N HIS A 97 0.38 -7.47 10.63
CA HIS A 97 -0.05 -8.19 11.84
C HIS A 97 -1.46 -7.83 12.31
N GLY A 98 -2.40 -7.56 11.37
CA GLY A 98 -3.78 -7.23 11.68
C GLY A 98 -3.99 -5.80 12.23
N LYS A 99 -2.97 -4.96 12.25
CA LYS A 99 -3.10 -3.54 12.62
C LYS A 99 -3.93 -2.79 11.58
N THR A 100 -4.67 -1.78 12.02
CA THR A 100 -5.44 -0.90 11.15
C THR A 100 -4.56 0.22 10.63
N TRP A 101 -4.71 0.57 9.35
CA TRP A 101 -4.19 1.80 8.76
C TRP A 101 -5.30 2.86 8.74
N HIS A 102 -5.14 3.92 9.50
CA HIS A 102 -6.13 5.01 9.54
C HIS A 102 -6.18 5.74 8.20
N SER A 103 -7.34 5.75 7.56
CA SER A 103 -7.50 6.18 6.16
C SER A 103 -8.64 7.17 5.96
N PRO A 104 -8.60 8.38 6.58
CA PRO A 104 -9.64 9.40 6.39
C PRO A 104 -9.57 10.02 4.99
N GLU A 105 -10.70 10.61 4.56
CA GLU A 105 -10.79 11.39 3.33
C GLU A 105 -10.18 12.79 3.54
N THR A 106 -8.86 12.91 3.40
CA THR A 106 -8.12 14.15 3.64
C THR A 106 -7.03 14.42 2.57
N GLY A 107 -7.10 13.73 1.43
CA GLY A 107 -6.11 13.85 0.36
C GLY A 107 -4.87 12.99 0.58
N ASN A 108 -4.89 12.04 1.50
CA ASN A 108 -3.83 11.03 1.65
C ASN A 108 -3.76 10.11 0.43
N ILE A 109 -2.70 9.32 0.31
CA ILE A 109 -2.55 8.36 -0.77
C ILE A 109 -2.78 6.95 -0.22
N TYR A 110 -3.80 6.27 -0.73
CA TYR A 110 -4.07 4.86 -0.48
C TYR A 110 -4.01 4.14 -1.81
N LEU A 111 -2.87 3.53 -2.07
CA LEU A 111 -2.52 2.93 -3.35
C LEU A 111 -2.23 1.45 -3.16
N SER A 112 -2.78 0.61 -4.03
CA SER A 112 -2.37 -0.79 -4.14
C SER A 112 -1.98 -1.11 -5.57
N VAL A 113 -0.88 -1.87 -5.73
CA VAL A 113 -0.40 -2.36 -7.02
C VAL A 113 -0.30 -3.87 -6.95
N LYS A 114 -1.03 -4.58 -7.83
CA LYS A 114 -0.99 -6.04 -7.95
C LYS A 114 -0.31 -6.43 -9.26
N TYR A 115 0.49 -7.48 -9.23
CA TYR A 115 1.15 -8.04 -10.40
C TYR A 115 1.47 -9.52 -10.18
N GLN A 116 1.75 -10.26 -11.27
CA GLN A 116 2.26 -11.61 -11.20
C GLN A 116 3.78 -11.60 -10.98
N ALA A 117 4.24 -12.18 -9.88
CA ALA A 117 5.64 -12.34 -9.56
C ALA A 117 6.20 -13.66 -10.11
N LYS A 118 7.47 -13.68 -10.50
CA LYS A 118 8.16 -14.92 -10.89
C LYS A 118 8.52 -15.76 -9.68
N GLU A 119 8.89 -15.09 -8.59
CA GLU A 119 9.30 -15.69 -7.32
C GLU A 119 8.93 -14.77 -6.15
N LEU A 120 8.98 -15.27 -4.93
CA LEU A 120 8.82 -14.45 -3.74
C LEU A 120 10.06 -13.57 -3.56
N GLU A 121 9.85 -12.29 -3.30
CA GLU A 121 10.90 -11.30 -3.06
C GLU A 121 10.86 -10.84 -1.59
N PRO A 122 11.59 -11.48 -0.66
CA PRO A 122 11.54 -11.15 0.76
C PRO A 122 11.95 -9.70 1.06
N SER A 123 12.84 -9.12 0.24
CA SER A 123 13.30 -7.72 0.34
C SER A 123 12.36 -6.69 -0.27
N LEU A 124 11.27 -7.11 -0.92
CA LEU A 124 10.40 -6.22 -1.71
C LEU A 124 9.91 -5.00 -0.92
N SER A 125 9.56 -5.16 0.35
CA SER A 125 9.11 -4.04 1.20
C SER A 125 10.17 -2.95 1.34
N LEU A 126 11.44 -3.32 1.45
CA LEU A 126 12.57 -2.38 1.55
C LEU A 126 12.81 -1.68 0.21
N VAL A 127 12.78 -2.44 -0.88
CA VAL A 127 12.93 -1.89 -2.23
C VAL A 127 11.81 -0.90 -2.54
N ILE A 128 10.55 -1.24 -2.26
CA ILE A 128 9.43 -0.32 -2.45
C ILE A 128 9.59 0.93 -1.57
N GLY A 129 10.06 0.79 -0.34
CA GLY A 129 10.37 1.93 0.54
C GLY A 129 11.42 2.86 -0.08
N LEU A 130 12.46 2.29 -0.66
CA LEU A 130 13.49 3.06 -1.37
C LEU A 130 12.91 3.78 -2.59
N LEU A 131 12.14 3.09 -3.44
CA LEU A 131 11.51 3.68 -4.63
C LEU A 131 10.56 4.83 -4.28
N ILE A 132 9.81 4.72 -3.17
CA ILE A 132 8.95 5.81 -2.69
C ILE A 132 9.79 6.98 -2.19
N ALA A 133 10.87 6.75 -1.44
CA ALA A 133 11.76 7.81 -0.99
C ALA A 133 12.41 8.55 -2.17
N GLU A 134 12.83 7.83 -3.20
CA GLU A 134 13.31 8.43 -4.46
C GLU A 134 12.22 9.20 -5.22
N ALA A 135 10.97 8.69 -5.20
CA ALA A 135 9.85 9.39 -5.82
C ALA A 135 9.52 10.71 -5.08
N LEU A 136 9.65 10.73 -3.75
CA LEU A 136 9.52 11.94 -2.93
C LEU A 136 10.57 12.97 -3.30
N ASP A 137 11.85 12.56 -3.41
CA ASP A 137 12.94 13.44 -3.83
C ASP A 137 12.69 14.04 -5.22
N GLU A 138 12.41 13.19 -6.19
CA GLU A 138 12.21 13.59 -7.59
C GLU A 138 10.99 14.52 -7.73
N SER A 139 9.86 14.16 -7.11
CA SER A 139 8.62 14.92 -7.23
C SER A 139 8.67 16.26 -6.52
N SER A 140 9.46 16.38 -5.43
CA SER A 140 9.62 17.61 -4.63
C SER A 140 10.81 18.47 -5.05
N GLY A 141 11.61 18.06 -6.04
CA GLY A 141 12.87 18.72 -6.37
C GLY A 141 13.90 18.64 -5.23
N GLN A 142 14.02 17.48 -4.58
CA GLN A 142 14.95 17.19 -3.48
C GLN A 142 14.65 17.95 -2.17
N GLN A 143 13.43 18.43 -1.98
CA GLN A 143 13.07 19.18 -0.77
C GLN A 143 12.57 18.27 0.38
N VAL A 144 12.12 17.05 0.08
CA VAL A 144 11.67 16.07 1.08
C VAL A 144 12.83 15.11 1.37
N ASN A 145 13.42 15.22 2.55
CA ASN A 145 14.48 14.31 2.99
C ASN A 145 13.88 13.19 3.85
N ALA A 146 13.30 12.20 3.18
CA ALA A 146 12.69 11.04 3.83
C ALA A 146 13.73 9.97 4.19
N THR A 147 13.59 9.38 5.38
CA THR A 147 14.42 8.28 5.86
C THR A 147 13.63 6.97 5.93
N LEU A 148 14.35 5.85 5.87
CA LEU A 148 13.77 4.51 5.86
C LEU A 148 13.94 3.84 7.23
N LYS A 149 12.86 3.21 7.71
CA LYS A 149 12.87 2.41 8.93
C LYS A 149 12.47 0.97 8.60
N TRP A 150 13.34 0.04 8.95
CA TRP A 150 13.04 -1.39 8.78
C TRP A 150 11.80 -1.77 9.58
N PRO A 151 10.90 -2.63 9.04
CA PRO A 151 11.03 -3.27 7.72
C PRO A 151 10.19 -2.62 6.61
N ASN A 152 9.38 -1.59 6.89
CA ASN A 152 8.35 -1.17 5.94
C ASN A 152 7.86 0.28 6.11
N ASP A 153 8.59 1.10 6.86
CA ASP A 153 8.15 2.46 7.17
C ASP A 153 9.05 3.52 6.54
N ILE A 154 8.46 4.63 6.14
CA ILE A 154 9.17 5.83 5.70
C ILE A 154 8.84 6.95 6.69
N LEU A 155 9.88 7.66 7.10
CA LEU A 155 9.78 8.73 8.07
C LEU A 155 10.25 10.06 7.48
N LEU A 156 9.66 11.13 8.02
CA LEU A 156 10.10 12.49 7.82
C LEU A 156 10.20 13.17 9.19
N ASN A 157 11.36 13.76 9.52
CA ASN A 157 11.59 14.35 10.82
C ASN A 157 11.26 13.40 11.99
N ASN A 158 11.68 12.15 11.87
CA ASN A 158 11.44 11.05 12.83
C ASN A 158 9.96 10.68 13.04
N LYS A 159 9.07 11.10 12.15
CA LYS A 159 7.64 10.77 12.19
C LYS A 159 7.26 9.94 10.97
N LYS A 160 6.43 8.93 11.18
CA LYS A 160 5.99 8.05 10.11
C LYS A 160 5.05 8.76 9.16
N ILE A 161 5.46 8.85 7.89
CA ILE A 161 4.66 9.40 6.80
C ILE A 161 4.11 8.33 5.86
N CYS A 162 4.74 7.15 5.82
CA CYS A 162 4.31 6.08 4.92
C CYS A 162 4.49 4.71 5.56
N GLY A 163 3.57 3.80 5.24
CA GLY A 163 3.65 2.38 5.56
C GLY A 163 3.39 1.53 4.32
N ILE A 164 4.13 0.43 4.22
CA ILE A 164 4.06 -0.50 3.09
C ILE A 164 3.57 -1.86 3.60
N LEU A 165 2.61 -2.46 2.89
CA LEU A 165 2.07 -3.79 3.18
C LEU A 165 2.21 -4.67 1.93
N ILE A 166 3.08 -5.68 1.99
CA ILE A 166 3.22 -6.68 0.93
C ILE A 166 2.43 -7.92 1.31
N GLU A 167 1.55 -8.36 0.41
CA GLU A 167 0.82 -9.63 0.52
C GLU A 167 1.04 -10.43 -0.76
N SER A 168 1.43 -11.69 -0.62
CA SER A 168 1.61 -12.61 -1.75
C SER A 168 0.75 -13.84 -1.56
N GLU A 169 0.16 -14.33 -2.65
CA GLU A 169 -0.65 -15.54 -2.65
C GLU A 169 -0.39 -16.36 -3.91
N VAL A 170 -0.72 -17.63 -3.87
CA VAL A 170 -0.62 -18.52 -5.04
C VAL A 170 -2.01 -18.70 -5.63
N VAL A 171 -2.19 -18.25 -6.86
CA VAL A 171 -3.42 -18.37 -7.65
C VAL A 171 -3.10 -19.12 -8.93
N ASP A 172 -3.76 -20.25 -9.17
CA ASP A 172 -3.54 -21.10 -10.37
C ASP A 172 -2.06 -21.40 -10.65
N SER A 173 -1.30 -21.78 -9.59
CA SER A 173 0.14 -22.07 -9.65
C SER A 173 1.02 -20.86 -10.00
N LYS A 174 0.49 -19.65 -9.96
CA LYS A 174 1.22 -18.38 -10.15
C LYS A 174 1.28 -17.62 -8.84
N ILE A 175 2.38 -16.92 -8.61
CA ILE A 175 2.51 -16.04 -7.46
C ILE A 175 1.92 -14.68 -7.86
N GLU A 176 0.89 -14.24 -7.17
CA GLU A 176 0.37 -12.88 -7.27
C GLU A 176 0.83 -12.09 -6.05
N CYS A 177 1.39 -10.92 -6.30
CA CYS A 177 1.89 -10.02 -5.26
C CYS A 177 1.09 -8.73 -5.27
N THR A 178 0.61 -8.32 -4.10
CA THR A 178 -0.10 -7.06 -3.87
C THR A 178 0.74 -6.17 -2.96
N ILE A 179 1.10 -5.00 -3.45
CA ILE A 179 1.84 -3.96 -2.75
C ILE A 179 0.84 -2.91 -2.28
N GLY A 180 0.58 -2.79 -0.98
CA GLY A 180 -0.20 -1.71 -0.39
C GLY A 180 0.71 -0.59 0.09
N ILE A 181 0.36 0.64 -0.27
CA ILE A 181 1.10 1.86 0.07
C ILE A 181 0.12 2.86 0.68
N GLY A 182 0.35 3.20 1.95
CA GLY A 182 -0.37 4.28 2.62
C GLY A 182 0.58 5.45 2.89
N ILE A 183 0.29 6.65 2.33
CA ILE A 183 1.08 7.85 2.57
C ILE A 183 0.21 8.91 3.22
N ASN A 184 0.66 9.41 4.34
CA ASN A 184 0.08 10.54 5.03
C ASN A 184 0.47 11.82 4.27
N TYR A 185 -0.38 12.26 3.36
CA TYR A 185 -0.15 13.50 2.62
C TYR A 185 -0.70 14.70 3.40
N SER A 186 -1.84 14.51 4.07
CA SER A 186 -2.48 15.49 4.95
C SER A 186 -3.33 14.79 6.01
N ILE A 187 -2.99 14.93 7.30
CA ILE A 187 -3.74 14.31 8.39
C ILE A 187 -4.26 15.39 9.36
N PRO A 188 -5.59 15.54 9.54
CA PRO A 188 -6.18 16.57 10.41
C PRO A 188 -5.94 16.32 11.90
N LYS A 189 -5.83 15.03 12.32
CA LYS A 189 -5.49 14.63 13.70
C LYS A 189 -4.32 13.67 13.65
N LYS A 190 -3.26 13.98 14.39
CA LYS A 190 -2.02 13.21 14.37
C LYS A 190 -1.78 12.60 15.74
N GLU A 191 -1.49 11.32 15.77
CA GLU A 191 -0.76 10.73 16.88
C GLU A 191 0.64 11.36 16.95
N SER A 192 1.27 11.35 18.12
CA SER A 192 2.59 12.01 18.32
C SER A 192 3.67 11.51 17.35
N TRP A 193 3.56 10.27 16.93
CA TRP A 193 4.49 9.59 16.03
C TRP A 193 4.09 9.60 14.54
N TRP A 194 2.92 10.16 14.19
CA TRP A 194 2.50 10.34 12.80
C TRP A 194 3.06 11.64 12.24
N GLY A 195 3.63 11.57 11.05
CA GLY A 195 3.98 12.69 10.20
C GLY A 195 3.10 12.75 8.97
N ASP A 196 3.22 13.82 8.23
CA ASP A 196 2.61 14.00 6.91
C ASP A 196 3.48 14.91 6.03
N LEU A 197 3.01 15.08 4.78
CA LEU A 197 3.65 15.90 3.76
C LEU A 197 2.98 17.29 3.60
N GLU A 198 2.13 17.70 4.54
CA GLU A 198 1.35 18.95 4.47
C GLU A 198 2.21 20.17 4.13
N ALA A 199 3.39 20.28 4.76
CA ALA A 199 4.30 21.40 4.55
C ALA A 199 4.92 21.46 3.13
N PHE A 200 4.78 20.41 2.34
CA PHE A 200 5.40 20.29 1.01
C PHE A 200 4.39 20.33 -0.13
N LYS A 201 3.11 20.55 0.12
CA LYS A 201 2.04 20.50 -0.90
C LYS A 201 2.30 21.38 -2.11
N GLU A 202 2.89 22.55 -1.92
CA GLU A 202 3.18 23.50 -3.00
C GLU A 202 4.24 22.98 -3.98
N VAL A 203 5.22 22.19 -3.49
CA VAL A 203 6.33 21.67 -4.28
C VAL A 203 6.21 20.20 -4.66
N LEU A 204 5.23 19.51 -4.05
CA LEU A 204 5.01 18.08 -4.20
C LEU A 204 3.53 17.83 -4.55
N PRO A 205 3.08 18.05 -5.79
CA PRO A 205 1.72 17.72 -6.18
C PRO A 205 1.44 16.22 -5.99
N ARG A 206 0.31 15.90 -5.35
CA ARG A 206 -0.10 14.53 -5.00
C ARG A 206 -0.13 13.60 -6.20
N GLU A 207 -0.72 14.05 -7.30
CA GLU A 207 -0.88 13.28 -8.54
C GLU A 207 0.48 12.97 -9.17
N LYS A 208 1.41 13.93 -9.14
CA LYS A 208 2.78 13.73 -9.61
C LYS A 208 3.49 12.68 -8.77
N LEU A 209 3.37 12.73 -7.45
CA LEU A 209 3.95 11.73 -6.55
C LEU A 209 3.41 10.33 -6.85
N ILE A 210 2.09 10.18 -7.01
CA ILE A 210 1.46 8.91 -7.36
C ILE A 210 2.01 8.38 -8.69
N SER A 211 2.06 9.23 -9.72
CA SER A 211 2.60 8.88 -11.05
C SER A 211 4.04 8.40 -10.96
N THR A 212 4.89 9.15 -10.26
CA THR A 212 6.31 8.82 -10.11
C THR A 212 6.51 7.50 -9.35
N ILE A 213 5.72 7.25 -8.29
CA ILE A 213 5.76 5.97 -7.56
C ILE A 213 5.38 4.81 -8.48
N LEU A 214 4.30 4.94 -9.25
CA LEU A 214 3.86 3.89 -10.18
C LEU A 214 4.90 3.62 -11.26
N GLN A 215 5.46 4.65 -11.87
CA GLN A 215 6.52 4.51 -12.87
C GLN A 215 7.73 3.76 -12.31
N LYS A 216 8.19 4.12 -11.10
CA LYS A 216 9.33 3.45 -10.46
C LYS A 216 9.03 1.99 -10.15
N ILE A 217 7.82 1.64 -9.67
CA ILE A 217 7.43 0.25 -9.39
C ILE A 217 7.37 -0.55 -10.70
N ILE A 218 6.75 -0.03 -11.75
CA ILE A 218 6.65 -0.69 -13.05
C ILE A 218 8.04 -0.90 -13.66
N LEU A 219 8.89 0.13 -13.61
CA LEU A 219 10.26 0.06 -14.12
C LEU A 219 11.09 -0.96 -13.34
N TYR A 220 10.98 -0.98 -12.02
CA TYR A 220 11.63 -1.99 -11.18
C TYR A 220 11.25 -3.41 -11.58
N LYS A 221 9.96 -3.66 -11.78
CA LYS A 221 9.49 -5.00 -12.17
C LYS A 221 9.91 -5.42 -13.56
N LYS A 222 10.21 -4.48 -14.45
CA LYS A 222 10.74 -4.75 -15.79
C LYS A 222 12.26 -5.00 -15.79
N ASN A 223 13.03 -4.27 -14.97
CA ASN A 223 14.50 -4.19 -15.09
C ASN A 223 15.27 -4.64 -13.84
N ASN A 224 14.58 -4.91 -12.70
CA ASN A 224 15.14 -5.08 -11.37
C ASN A 224 15.95 -3.84 -10.90
N TYR A 225 16.22 -3.76 -9.60
CA TYR A 225 17.03 -2.69 -9.00
C TYR A 225 18.35 -3.29 -8.52
N LEU A 226 19.42 -3.00 -9.24
CA LEU A 226 20.76 -3.42 -8.83
C LEU A 226 21.26 -2.53 -7.69
N ASN A 227 21.95 -3.12 -6.70
CA ASN A 227 22.55 -2.42 -5.55
C ASN A 227 21.54 -1.68 -4.64
N TRP A 228 20.27 -2.12 -4.59
CA TRP A 228 19.26 -1.50 -3.74
C TRP A 228 19.67 -1.42 -2.26
N GLN A 229 20.45 -2.38 -1.76
CA GLN A 229 20.89 -2.45 -0.36
C GLN A 229 21.72 -1.22 0.03
N GLU A 230 22.70 -0.86 -0.78
CA GLU A 230 23.55 0.30 -0.51
C GLU A 230 22.73 1.59 -0.49
N ALA A 231 21.88 1.81 -1.49
CA ALA A 231 20.99 2.97 -1.53
C ALA A 231 20.02 3.00 -0.34
N TRP A 232 19.51 1.83 0.07
CA TRP A 232 18.65 1.71 1.25
C TRP A 232 19.40 2.06 2.54
N HIS A 233 20.64 1.55 2.72
CA HIS A 233 21.47 1.83 3.90
C HIS A 233 21.78 3.32 4.05
N GLN A 234 22.05 4.01 2.94
CA GLN A 234 22.28 5.46 2.94
C GLN A 234 21.08 6.27 3.46
N ARG A 235 19.87 5.73 3.32
CA ARG A 235 18.63 6.36 3.81
C ARG A 235 18.14 5.79 5.14
N CYS A 236 18.80 4.74 5.63
CA CYS A 236 18.38 4.06 6.86
C CYS A 236 18.61 4.95 8.08
N MET A 237 17.53 5.29 8.79
CA MET A 237 17.60 6.18 9.95
C MET A 237 18.29 5.58 11.19
N HIS A 238 18.42 4.25 11.24
CA HIS A 238 18.97 3.54 12.40
C HIS A 238 20.25 2.78 12.11
N GLN A 239 20.94 3.10 11.02
CA GLN A 239 22.22 2.51 10.70
C GLN A 239 23.23 2.74 11.82
N ASN A 240 23.85 1.67 12.32
CA ASN A 240 24.80 1.66 13.45
C ASN A 240 24.23 2.17 14.79
N SER A 241 22.90 2.23 14.93
CA SER A 241 22.25 2.61 16.19
C SER A 241 21.90 1.38 17.03
N GLU A 242 21.85 1.56 18.34
CA GLU A 242 21.27 0.58 19.24
C GLU A 242 19.76 0.55 19.07
N ILE A 243 19.21 -0.64 18.83
CA ILE A 243 17.78 -0.86 18.66
C ILE A 243 17.29 -2.03 19.50
N ALA A 244 16.00 -2.04 19.80
CA ALA A 244 15.30 -3.20 20.33
C ALA A 244 14.33 -3.74 19.29
N ILE A 245 14.30 -5.04 19.13
CA ILE A 245 13.37 -5.75 18.25
C ILE A 245 12.45 -6.64 19.08
N LEU A 246 11.16 -6.48 18.86
CA LEU A 246 10.16 -7.44 19.31
C LEU A 246 9.95 -8.46 18.19
N THR A 247 10.46 -9.67 18.40
CA THR A 247 10.34 -10.77 17.43
C THR A 247 8.92 -11.33 17.40
N SER A 248 8.61 -12.15 16.39
CA SER A 248 7.31 -12.86 16.27
C SER A 248 6.96 -13.72 17.48
N HIS A 249 7.96 -14.13 18.26
CA HIS A 249 7.79 -14.90 19.51
C HIS A 249 7.64 -14.02 20.76
N GLN A 250 7.37 -12.72 20.59
CA GLN A 250 7.25 -11.72 21.66
C GLN A 250 8.53 -11.61 22.54
N LYS A 251 9.67 -12.03 22.04
CA LYS A 251 10.95 -11.86 22.70
C LYS A 251 11.60 -10.57 22.23
N GLU A 252 11.95 -9.71 23.17
CA GLU A 252 12.77 -8.52 22.90
C GLU A 252 14.23 -8.93 22.75
N VAL A 253 14.85 -8.51 21.64
CA VAL A 253 16.29 -8.67 21.39
C VAL A 253 16.87 -7.27 21.17
N LYS A 254 17.97 -6.95 21.87
CA LYS A 254 18.68 -5.67 21.75
C LYS A 254 20.02 -5.87 21.08
N GLY A 255 20.43 -4.89 20.30
CA GLY A 255 21.74 -4.92 19.64
C GLY A 255 21.94 -3.70 18.76
N ILE A 256 23.04 -3.68 18.05
CA ILE A 256 23.39 -2.63 17.09
C ILE A 256 22.90 -3.07 15.70
N PHE A 257 22.13 -2.25 15.04
CA PHE A 257 21.70 -2.48 13.65
C PHE A 257 22.89 -2.33 12.71
N ARG A 258 23.25 -3.40 12.00
CA ARG A 258 24.38 -3.42 11.05
C ARG A 258 23.96 -3.41 9.58
N GLY A 259 22.67 -3.29 9.31
CA GLY A 259 22.14 -3.24 7.95
C GLY A 259 21.17 -4.38 7.68
N VAL A 260 20.99 -4.68 6.39
CA VAL A 260 20.14 -5.76 5.91
C VAL A 260 20.89 -6.64 4.93
N ASP A 261 20.56 -7.93 4.89
CA ASP A 261 21.12 -8.85 3.90
C ASP A 261 20.39 -8.73 2.54
N ASN A 262 20.78 -9.51 1.55
CA ASN A 262 20.19 -9.53 0.21
C ASN A 262 18.73 -10.01 0.18
N GLN A 263 18.26 -10.64 1.24
CA GLN A 263 16.86 -11.06 1.43
C GLN A 263 16.06 -10.02 2.24
N GLY A 264 16.67 -8.89 2.60
CA GLY A 264 16.02 -7.86 3.42
C GLY A 264 15.90 -8.19 4.91
N LYS A 265 16.57 -9.25 5.38
CA LYS A 265 16.63 -9.58 6.81
C LYS A 265 17.53 -8.58 7.51
N MET A 266 17.11 -8.15 8.69
CA MET A 266 17.91 -7.29 9.54
C MET A 266 19.14 -8.04 10.07
N LEU A 267 20.29 -7.40 10.05
CA LEU A 267 21.53 -7.85 10.70
C LEU A 267 21.67 -7.08 12.01
N LEU A 268 21.47 -7.77 13.12
CA LEU A 268 21.55 -7.25 14.49
C LEU A 268 22.78 -7.81 15.19
N GLU A 269 23.74 -6.95 15.49
CA GLU A 269 24.91 -7.32 16.29
C GLU A 269 24.54 -7.28 17.77
N THR A 270 24.56 -8.43 18.39
CA THR A 270 24.39 -8.62 19.83
C THR A 270 25.77 -8.80 20.49
N ILE A 271 25.78 -9.02 21.82
CA ILE A 271 27.04 -9.26 22.56
C ILE A 271 27.73 -10.52 22.06
N ASP A 272 26.96 -11.52 21.65
CA ASP A 272 27.50 -12.86 21.33
C ASP A 272 27.75 -13.03 19.83
N GLU A 273 26.88 -12.49 18.97
CA GLU A 273 26.91 -12.77 17.52
C GLU A 273 26.12 -11.74 16.70
N ILE A 274 26.27 -11.80 15.37
CA ILE A 274 25.36 -11.10 14.43
C ILE A 274 24.18 -12.03 14.10
N GLN A 275 22.99 -11.64 14.54
CA GLN A 275 21.75 -12.36 14.27
C GLN A 275 21.06 -11.83 13.02
N SER A 276 20.55 -12.75 12.17
CA SER A 276 19.73 -12.41 11.00
C SER A 276 18.25 -12.56 11.35
N ILE A 277 17.50 -11.46 11.32
CA ILE A 277 16.10 -11.39 11.77
C ILE A 277 15.20 -11.09 10.56
N SER A 278 14.31 -12.02 10.23
CA SER A 278 13.44 -11.93 9.06
C SER A 278 12.13 -11.16 9.30
N ALA A 279 11.66 -11.08 10.55
CA ALA A 279 10.40 -10.42 10.91
C ALA A 279 10.45 -9.89 12.34
N GLY A 280 9.78 -8.78 12.57
CA GLY A 280 9.67 -8.17 13.88
C GLY A 280 9.16 -6.72 13.80
N GLU A 281 8.99 -6.12 14.98
CA GLU A 281 8.73 -4.69 15.12
C GLU A 281 9.99 -4.04 15.72
N CYS A 282 10.57 -3.12 14.97
CA CYS A 282 11.75 -2.39 15.40
C CYS A 282 11.34 -1.20 16.25
N SER A 283 11.78 -1.17 17.49
CA SER A 283 11.70 -0.03 18.39
C SER A 283 13.07 0.64 18.50
N ILE A 284 13.10 1.93 18.32
CA ILE A 284 14.30 2.74 18.46
C ILE A 284 14.09 3.64 19.66
N LYS A 285 15.09 3.74 20.51
CA LYS A 285 15.03 4.62 21.69
C LYS A 285 14.67 6.04 21.24
N ASP A 286 13.68 6.65 21.90
CA ASP A 286 13.16 7.99 21.61
C ASP A 286 12.37 8.14 20.27
N LEU A 287 12.07 7.03 19.60
CA LEU A 287 11.16 6.95 18.48
C LEU A 287 10.02 6.00 18.85
N TYR A 288 8.78 6.38 18.70
CA TYR A 288 7.60 5.57 19.01
C TYR A 288 7.80 4.05 18.98
#